data_d2fe558be129bd575dca8cf6eb540d0e
#
_entry.id   d2fe558be129bd575dca8cf6eb540d0e
#
_cell.length_a   1.000
_cell.length_b   1.000
_cell.length_c   1.000
_cell.angle_alpha   90.00
_cell.angle_beta   90.00
_cell.angle_gamma   90.00
#
_symmetry.space_group_name_H-M   'P 1'
#
loop_
_entity.id
_entity.type
_entity.pdbx_description
1 polymer ?
#
loop_
_entity_poly.entity_id
_entity_poly.type
_entity_poly.pdbx_seq_one_letter_code
_entity_poly.pdbx_strand_id
1 'polypeptide(L)'
;MKNYELTNEAAKVVQKAIDQENGIGLNAMSGTFPDERVETLVSAISEEGIEWEEVERRMDEPVRNISQSFLDDFIAMNAKFRYREGMDVVIVRKLQGGACAWCRNLAGAYGYEDVPADVYRRHDNCRCTVTYKSGKYLENAWTKKNWTADDKELEKRRNLRLGLTRRTREQARQKEKELKERK
;
A
#
# COMPACT_ATOMS: atom_id res chain seq x y z
N MET A 1 13.11 18.06 -3.12
CA MET A 1 13.67 17.59 -1.83
C MET A 1 12.86 18.02 -0.63
N LYS A 2 12.58 19.31 -0.39
CA LYS A 2 11.86 19.77 0.84
C LYS A 2 10.55 19.04 1.13
N ASN A 3 9.68 18.82 0.15
CA ASN A 3 8.40 18.13 0.38
C ASN A 3 8.58 16.67 0.80
N TYR A 4 9.56 15.99 0.24
CA TYR A 4 9.91 14.63 0.64
C TYR A 4 10.40 14.56 2.08
N GLU A 5 11.33 15.45 2.45
CA GLU A 5 11.87 15.55 3.81
C GLU A 5 10.78 15.82 4.83
N LEU A 6 9.92 16.81 4.57
CA LEU A 6 8.78 17.14 5.43
C LEU A 6 7.78 15.98 5.57
N THR A 7 7.51 15.27 4.49
CA THR A 7 6.62 14.10 4.50
C THR A 7 7.20 12.98 5.37
N ASN A 8 8.50 12.68 5.22
CA ASN A 8 9.16 11.67 6.02
C ASN A 8 9.23 12.05 7.50
N GLU A 9 9.58 13.30 7.81
CA GLU A 9 9.63 13.77 9.21
C GLU A 9 8.24 13.73 9.86
N ALA A 10 7.21 14.18 9.18
CA ALA A 10 5.83 14.09 9.69
C ALA A 10 5.42 12.60 9.92
N ALA A 11 5.72 11.73 8.96
CA ALA A 11 5.43 10.31 9.10
C ALA A 11 6.19 9.66 10.26
N LYS A 12 7.46 10.02 10.48
CA LYS A 12 8.26 9.56 11.62
C LYS A 12 7.68 10.01 12.96
N VAL A 13 7.27 11.27 13.07
CA VAL A 13 6.67 11.81 14.30
C VAL A 13 5.39 11.05 14.64
N VAL A 14 4.51 10.84 13.67
CA VAL A 14 3.27 10.08 13.87
C VAL A 14 3.57 8.62 14.22
N GLN A 15 4.50 7.98 13.50
CA GLN A 15 4.88 6.60 13.79
C GLN A 15 5.48 6.45 15.20
N LYS A 16 6.33 7.38 15.61
CA LYS A 16 6.92 7.38 16.96
C LYS A 16 5.83 7.49 18.04
N ALA A 17 4.82 8.33 17.84
CA ALA A 17 3.72 8.45 18.79
C ALA A 17 2.93 7.13 18.90
N ILE A 18 2.61 6.49 17.76
CA ILE A 18 1.95 5.18 17.72
C ILE A 18 2.79 4.11 18.42
N ASP A 19 4.08 4.07 18.14
CA ASP A 19 5.00 3.09 18.72
C ASP A 19 5.11 3.25 20.24
N GLN A 20 5.18 4.48 20.72
CA GLN A 20 5.21 4.78 22.16
C GLN A 20 3.92 4.33 22.88
N GLU A 21 2.74 4.61 22.30
CA GLU A 21 1.46 4.15 22.83
C GLU A 21 1.37 2.62 22.94
N ASN A 22 2.09 1.91 22.07
CA ASN A 22 2.09 0.45 22.01
C ASN A 22 3.34 -0.20 22.64
N GLY A 23 4.18 0.57 23.32
CA GLY A 23 5.37 0.07 24.02
C GLY A 23 6.48 -0.42 23.08
N ILE A 24 6.52 0.09 21.84
CA ILE A 24 7.54 -0.27 20.84
C ILE A 24 8.67 0.74 20.88
N GLY A 25 9.88 0.27 21.17
CA GLY A 25 11.10 1.08 21.23
C GLY A 25 11.81 1.29 19.90
N LEU A 26 11.18 1.02 18.76
CA LEU A 26 11.81 1.16 17.45
C LEU A 26 11.67 2.58 16.91
N ASN A 27 12.72 3.06 16.24
CA ASN A 27 12.65 4.31 15.48
C ASN A 27 12.24 4.03 14.04
N ALA A 28 11.36 4.88 13.50
CA ALA A 28 10.95 4.78 12.11
C ALA A 28 12.09 5.15 11.15
N MET A 29 12.21 4.36 10.09
CA MET A 29 13.15 4.61 8.98
C MET A 29 12.57 5.65 8.02
N SER A 30 13.42 6.45 7.37
CA SER A 30 13.01 7.26 6.23
C SER A 30 12.77 6.37 5.00
N GLY A 31 11.86 6.75 4.14
CA GLY A 31 11.73 6.17 2.80
C GLY A 31 12.97 6.46 1.94
N THR A 32 12.96 6.01 0.71
CA THR A 32 13.97 6.35 -0.29
C THR A 32 13.41 7.44 -1.22
N PHE A 33 14.22 8.43 -1.55
CA PHE A 33 13.80 9.45 -2.52
C PHE A 33 13.70 8.81 -3.92
N PRO A 34 12.61 9.03 -4.67
CA PRO A 34 12.41 8.38 -5.96
C PRO A 34 13.10 9.16 -7.10
N ASP A 35 14.45 9.18 -7.09
CA ASP A 35 15.28 9.94 -8.05
C ASP A 35 14.88 9.66 -9.50
N GLU A 36 14.81 8.39 -9.90
CA GLU A 36 14.48 7.99 -11.28
C GLU A 36 13.13 8.52 -11.77
N ARG A 37 12.12 8.57 -10.90
CA ARG A 37 10.79 9.10 -11.23
C ARG A 37 10.81 10.61 -11.41
N VAL A 38 11.59 11.29 -10.58
CA VAL A 38 11.76 12.75 -10.65
C VAL A 38 12.55 13.10 -11.91
N GLU A 39 13.63 12.40 -12.21
CA GLU A 39 14.42 12.60 -13.42
C GLU A 39 13.60 12.37 -14.69
N THR A 40 12.79 11.31 -14.71
CA THR A 40 11.88 11.03 -15.84
C THR A 40 10.88 12.16 -16.04
N LEU A 41 10.30 12.69 -14.96
CA LEU A 41 9.36 13.82 -15.05
C LEU A 41 10.09 15.08 -15.55
N VAL A 42 11.25 15.40 -14.99
CA VAL A 42 12.05 16.57 -15.41
C VAL A 42 12.39 16.48 -16.88
N SER A 43 12.85 15.32 -17.35
CA SER A 43 13.16 15.09 -18.76
C SER A 43 11.93 15.33 -19.66
N ALA A 44 10.76 14.83 -19.26
CA ALA A 44 9.53 14.97 -20.05
C ALA A 44 8.98 16.39 -20.15
N ILE A 45 9.34 17.29 -19.22
CA ILE A 45 8.93 18.70 -19.23
C ILE A 45 10.03 19.66 -19.69
N SER A 46 11.25 19.16 -19.90
CA SER A 46 12.41 19.95 -20.37
C SER A 46 12.64 19.80 -21.87
N GLU A 47 11.69 19.25 -22.62
CA GLU A 47 11.75 19.14 -24.07
C GLU A 47 11.75 20.53 -24.71
N GLU A 48 12.63 20.74 -25.71
CA GLU A 48 12.74 22.00 -26.43
C GLU A 48 11.43 22.30 -27.19
N GLY A 49 10.92 23.53 -27.06
CA GLY A 49 9.69 23.95 -27.77
C GLY A 49 8.38 23.51 -27.15
N ILE A 50 8.39 22.95 -25.92
CA ILE A 50 7.15 22.60 -25.23
C ILE A 50 6.46 23.88 -24.69
N GLU A 51 5.18 24.04 -24.97
CA GLU A 51 4.38 25.16 -24.49
C GLU A 51 4.04 24.97 -23.00
N TRP A 52 3.85 26.09 -22.27
CA TRP A 52 3.61 26.09 -20.83
C TRP A 52 2.36 25.29 -20.41
N GLU A 53 1.28 25.42 -21.18
CA GLU A 53 0.04 24.68 -20.95
C GLU A 53 0.23 23.16 -21.04
N GLU A 54 1.10 22.72 -21.90
CA GLU A 54 1.45 21.31 -22.02
C GLU A 54 2.33 20.85 -20.88
N VAL A 55 3.26 21.69 -20.39
CA VAL A 55 4.05 21.41 -19.19
C VAL A 55 3.13 21.24 -17.98
N GLU A 56 2.19 22.15 -17.76
CA GLU A 56 1.23 22.07 -16.66
C GLU A 56 0.41 20.78 -16.72
N ARG A 57 -0.09 20.44 -17.90
CA ARG A 57 -0.85 19.20 -18.12
C ARG A 57 -0.03 17.94 -17.85
N ARG A 58 1.25 17.91 -18.24
CA ARG A 58 2.17 16.78 -18.02
C ARG A 58 2.60 16.64 -16.55
N MET A 59 2.53 17.71 -15.76
CA MET A 59 2.95 17.72 -14.36
C MET A 59 1.88 17.22 -13.38
N ASP A 60 0.59 17.47 -13.61
CA ASP A 60 -0.47 17.27 -12.61
C ASP A 60 -0.46 15.87 -12.00
N GLU A 61 -0.68 14.84 -12.79
CA GLU A 61 -0.74 13.46 -12.28
C GLU A 61 0.63 12.89 -11.86
N PRO A 62 1.74 13.08 -12.60
CA PRO A 62 3.04 12.60 -12.16
C PRO A 62 3.51 13.20 -10.84
N VAL A 63 3.33 14.51 -10.63
CA VAL A 63 3.68 15.17 -9.36
C VAL A 63 2.87 14.60 -8.21
N ARG A 64 1.59 14.37 -8.40
CA ARG A 64 0.72 13.73 -7.41
C ARG A 64 1.17 12.30 -7.09
N ASN A 65 1.45 11.51 -8.11
CA ASN A 65 1.92 10.13 -7.97
C ASN A 65 3.28 10.05 -7.26
N ILE A 66 4.21 10.94 -7.60
CA ILE A 66 5.51 11.04 -6.94
C ILE A 66 5.33 11.41 -5.46
N SER A 67 4.48 12.40 -5.17
CA SER A 67 4.21 12.81 -3.78
C SER A 67 3.58 11.71 -2.94
N GLN A 68 2.71 10.89 -3.53
CA GLN A 68 2.14 9.72 -2.86
C GLN A 68 3.18 8.62 -2.68
N SER A 69 4.12 8.45 -3.61
CA SER A 69 5.17 7.43 -3.48
C SER A 69 6.10 7.67 -2.30
N PHE A 70 6.27 8.92 -1.84
CA PHE A 70 7.07 9.21 -0.64
C PHE A 70 6.56 8.44 0.59
N LEU A 71 5.25 8.30 0.70
CA LEU A 71 4.62 7.56 1.79
C LEU A 71 4.63 6.05 1.54
N ASP A 72 4.45 5.63 0.30
CA ASP A 72 4.55 4.21 -0.03
C ASP A 72 5.95 3.68 0.25
N ASP A 73 7.00 4.47 -0.08
CA ASP A 73 8.39 4.12 0.20
C ASP A 73 8.69 4.13 1.71
N PHE A 74 8.17 5.12 2.45
CA PHE A 74 8.24 5.13 3.91
C PHE A 74 7.60 3.86 4.51
N ILE A 75 6.41 3.48 4.04
CA ILE A 75 5.68 2.30 4.50
C ILE A 75 6.46 1.03 4.17
N ALA A 76 6.99 0.91 2.95
CA ALA A 76 7.76 -0.24 2.51
C ALA A 76 9.03 -0.44 3.37
N MET A 77 9.77 0.65 3.62
CA MET A 77 10.99 0.62 4.43
C MET A 77 10.70 0.22 5.88
N ASN A 78 9.66 0.79 6.47
CA ASN A 78 9.30 0.49 7.86
C ASN A 78 8.69 -0.91 8.01
N ALA A 79 7.91 -1.38 7.06
CA ALA A 79 7.42 -2.77 7.02
C ALA A 79 8.59 -3.76 6.98
N LYS A 80 9.56 -3.52 6.08
CA LYS A 80 10.78 -4.33 5.96
C LYS A 80 11.62 -4.33 7.23
N PHE A 81 11.83 -3.14 7.81
CA PHE A 81 12.62 -2.99 9.02
C PHE A 81 11.99 -3.79 10.17
N ARG A 82 10.69 -3.59 10.43
CA ARG A 82 9.96 -4.27 11.51
C ARG A 82 9.91 -5.79 11.33
N TYR A 83 9.74 -6.25 10.09
CA TYR A 83 9.81 -7.68 9.80
C TYR A 83 11.19 -8.26 10.15
N ARG A 84 12.29 -7.54 9.83
CA ARG A 84 13.65 -7.96 10.19
C ARG A 84 13.91 -7.97 11.69
N GLU A 85 13.24 -7.12 12.44
CA GLU A 85 13.25 -7.09 13.90
C GLU A 85 12.34 -8.17 14.53
N GLY A 86 11.82 -9.10 13.72
CA GLY A 86 11.04 -10.24 14.17
C GLY A 86 9.58 -9.94 14.49
N MET A 87 9.05 -8.83 14.00
CA MET A 87 7.63 -8.49 14.17
C MET A 87 6.78 -9.08 13.05
N ASP A 88 5.58 -9.53 13.39
CA ASP A 88 4.57 -9.88 12.39
C ASP A 88 4.13 -8.63 11.65
N VAL A 89 4.36 -8.58 10.35
CA VAL A 89 4.01 -7.45 9.50
C VAL A 89 3.01 -7.87 8.44
N VAL A 90 1.91 -7.11 8.36
CA VAL A 90 0.88 -7.27 7.34
C VAL A 90 0.77 -5.99 6.54
N ILE A 91 1.01 -6.07 5.23
CA ILE A 91 0.83 -4.96 4.29
C ILE A 91 -0.61 -4.98 3.76
N VAL A 92 -1.24 -3.82 3.74
CA VAL A 92 -2.64 -3.68 3.31
C VAL A 92 -2.75 -2.63 2.22
N ARG A 93 -3.24 -3.05 1.04
CA ARG A 93 -3.61 -2.13 -0.03
C ARG A 93 -5.11 -1.98 -0.10
N LYS A 94 -5.61 -0.75 0.08
CA LYS A 94 -7.04 -0.40 0.04
C LYS A 94 -7.39 0.30 -1.25
N LEU A 95 -8.52 -0.10 -1.85
CA LEU A 95 -9.10 0.59 -2.98
C LEU A 95 -9.73 1.91 -2.55
N GLN A 96 -9.62 2.92 -3.40
CA GLN A 96 -10.45 4.11 -3.40
C GLN A 96 -11.41 4.06 -4.58
N GLY A 97 -12.49 4.85 -4.54
CA GLY A 97 -13.54 4.85 -5.55
C GLY A 97 -12.98 4.94 -6.98
N GLY A 98 -13.58 4.23 -7.93
CA GLY A 98 -13.15 4.22 -9.32
C GLY A 98 -11.91 3.36 -9.62
N ALA A 99 -11.47 2.49 -8.71
CA ALA A 99 -10.28 1.68 -8.88
C ALA A 99 -10.33 0.80 -10.14
N CYS A 100 -9.24 0.83 -10.92
CA CYS A 100 -9.09 0.03 -12.14
C CYS A 100 -8.91 -1.47 -11.85
N ALA A 101 -8.92 -2.30 -12.89
CA ALA A 101 -8.75 -3.75 -12.75
C ALA A 101 -7.40 -4.12 -12.11
N TRP A 102 -6.30 -3.44 -12.48
CA TRP A 102 -4.99 -3.67 -11.90
C TRP A 102 -4.98 -3.38 -10.38
N CYS A 103 -5.55 -2.25 -9.95
CA CYS A 103 -5.67 -1.93 -8.53
C CYS A 103 -6.53 -2.95 -7.78
N ARG A 104 -7.63 -3.43 -8.38
CA ARG A 104 -8.47 -4.48 -7.78
C ARG A 104 -7.73 -5.79 -7.58
N ASN A 105 -6.85 -6.15 -8.49
CA ASN A 105 -6.04 -7.36 -8.38
C ASN A 105 -4.98 -7.26 -7.27
N LEU A 106 -4.49 -6.05 -6.99
CA LEU A 106 -3.50 -5.79 -5.94
C LEU A 106 -4.12 -5.43 -4.59
N ALA A 107 -5.43 -5.26 -4.51
CA ALA A 107 -6.09 -4.94 -3.25
C ALA A 107 -6.10 -6.16 -2.33
N GLY A 108 -5.73 -5.96 -1.07
CA GLY A 108 -5.72 -7.06 -0.09
C GLY A 108 -4.87 -6.76 1.12
N ALA A 109 -4.80 -7.76 1.98
CA ALA A 109 -3.90 -7.81 3.11
C ALA A 109 -2.94 -9.00 2.92
N TYR A 110 -1.65 -8.75 3.05
CA TYR A 110 -0.58 -9.70 2.74
C TYR A 110 0.38 -9.79 3.91
N GLY A 111 0.74 -11.00 4.32
CA GLY A 111 1.92 -11.19 5.14
C GLY A 111 3.15 -10.64 4.41
N TYR A 112 4.17 -10.22 5.16
CA TYR A 112 5.34 -9.58 4.55
C TYR A 112 6.00 -10.47 3.49
N GLU A 113 6.06 -11.78 3.71
CA GLU A 113 6.67 -12.75 2.78
C GLU A 113 5.83 -12.97 1.51
N ASP A 114 4.51 -12.82 1.62
CA ASP A 114 3.55 -13.07 0.52
C ASP A 114 3.17 -11.81 -0.25
N VAL A 115 3.81 -10.66 0.07
CA VAL A 115 3.43 -9.38 -0.52
C VAL A 115 3.79 -9.34 -2.01
N PRO A 116 2.86 -8.99 -2.90
CA PRO A 116 3.17 -8.80 -4.32
C PRO A 116 4.19 -7.68 -4.52
N ALA A 117 5.18 -7.89 -5.40
CA ALA A 117 6.21 -6.88 -5.69
C ALA A 117 5.60 -5.50 -6.10
N ASP A 118 4.44 -5.53 -6.76
CA ASP A 118 3.76 -4.33 -7.24
C ASP A 118 2.82 -3.67 -6.20
N VAL A 119 2.76 -4.17 -4.95
CA VAL A 119 1.82 -3.65 -3.95
C VAL A 119 2.00 -2.16 -3.67
N TYR A 120 3.22 -1.65 -3.77
CA TYR A 120 3.56 -0.23 -3.57
C TYR A 120 3.55 0.60 -4.87
N ARG A 121 3.40 -0.04 -6.03
CA ARG A 121 3.42 0.67 -7.32
C ARG A 121 2.11 1.41 -7.56
N ARG A 122 2.23 2.52 -8.28
CA ARG A 122 1.13 3.37 -8.69
C ARG A 122 1.10 3.51 -10.21
N HIS A 123 -0.08 3.66 -10.75
CA HIS A 123 -0.34 4.09 -12.12
C HIS A 123 -1.00 5.47 -12.09
N ASP A 124 -1.15 6.09 -13.24
CA ASP A 124 -1.81 7.38 -13.37
C ASP A 124 -3.22 7.34 -12.79
N ASN A 125 -3.60 8.41 -12.11
CA ASN A 125 -4.88 8.54 -11.40
C ASN A 125 -5.12 7.53 -10.27
N CYS A 126 -4.07 6.86 -9.78
CA CYS A 126 -4.20 5.91 -8.68
C CYS A 126 -4.40 6.63 -7.34
N ARG A 127 -5.55 6.36 -6.69
CA ARG A 127 -5.89 6.89 -5.37
C ARG A 127 -5.90 5.84 -4.26
N CYS A 128 -5.46 4.62 -4.58
CA CYS A 128 -5.38 3.55 -3.59
C CYS A 128 -4.37 3.89 -2.49
N THR A 129 -4.63 3.43 -1.27
CA THR A 129 -3.71 3.62 -0.14
C THR A 129 -3.03 2.31 0.21
N VAL A 130 -1.75 2.40 0.55
CA VAL A 130 -0.99 1.29 1.12
C VAL A 130 -0.68 1.61 2.57
N THR A 131 -0.77 0.62 3.43
CA THR A 131 -0.50 0.74 4.85
C THR A 131 0.13 -0.54 5.35
N TYR A 132 0.75 -0.54 6.53
CA TYR A 132 1.18 -1.78 7.18
C TYR A 132 0.67 -1.86 8.62
N LYS A 133 0.67 -3.05 9.16
CA LYS A 133 0.52 -3.37 10.57
C LYS A 133 1.76 -4.11 11.02
N SER A 134 2.21 -3.83 12.23
CA SER A 134 3.20 -4.65 12.90
C SER A 134 2.71 -4.99 14.31
N GLY A 135 2.72 -6.30 14.67
CA GLY A 135 2.16 -6.77 15.93
C GLY A 135 0.62 -6.79 15.98
N LYS A 136 0.07 -7.21 17.11
CA LYS A 136 -1.36 -7.50 17.27
C LYS A 136 -2.28 -6.28 17.24
N TYR A 137 -1.77 -5.07 17.56
CA TYR A 137 -2.57 -3.86 17.79
C TYR A 137 -2.06 -2.61 17.08
N LEU A 138 -1.05 -2.70 16.20
CA LEU A 138 -0.39 -1.53 15.67
C LEU A 138 -1.01 -1.02 14.39
N GLU A 139 -1.26 0.28 14.39
CA GLU A 139 -1.57 1.05 13.21
C GLU A 139 -0.30 1.64 12.63
N ASN A 140 -0.30 1.87 11.34
CA ASN A 140 0.78 2.64 10.74
C ASN A 140 0.57 4.14 10.96
N ALA A 141 1.61 4.91 10.65
CA ALA A 141 1.60 6.37 10.75
C ALA A 141 0.47 7.06 9.96
N TRP A 142 -0.27 6.32 9.17
CA TRP A 142 -1.23 6.83 8.21
C TRP A 142 -2.68 6.74 8.66
N THR A 143 -3.00 5.83 9.59
CA THR A 143 -4.36 5.65 10.06
C THR A 143 -4.42 5.71 11.58
N LYS A 144 -5.18 6.63 12.10
CA LYS A 144 -5.48 6.74 13.55
C LYS A 144 -6.57 5.76 14.01
N LYS A 145 -6.92 4.74 13.21
CA LYS A 145 -7.96 3.78 13.56
C LYS A 145 -7.36 2.44 13.93
N ASN A 146 -7.73 1.93 15.11
CA ASN A 146 -7.38 0.56 15.50
C ASN A 146 -7.88 -0.42 14.45
N TRP A 147 -6.95 -1.11 13.83
CA TRP A 147 -7.22 -2.06 12.78
C TRP A 147 -7.23 -3.46 13.35
N THR A 148 -8.33 -3.82 13.92
CA THR A 148 -8.72 -5.22 13.91
C THR A 148 -9.29 -5.46 12.52
N ALA A 149 -8.49 -6.05 11.62
CA ALA A 149 -9.06 -6.55 10.40
C ALA A 149 -10.11 -7.57 10.82
N ASP A 150 -11.36 -7.29 10.54
CA ASP A 150 -12.43 -8.27 10.69
C ASP A 150 -12.02 -9.44 9.78
N ASP A 151 -11.84 -10.64 10.37
CA ASP A 151 -11.45 -11.85 9.65
C ASP A 151 -12.32 -12.07 8.40
N LYS A 152 -13.59 -11.67 8.46
CA LYS A 152 -14.52 -11.70 7.33
C LYS A 152 -14.11 -10.73 6.21
N GLU A 153 -13.57 -9.57 6.54
CA GLU A 153 -13.14 -8.60 5.53
C GLU A 153 -11.80 -9.01 4.91
N LEU A 154 -10.89 -9.57 5.69
CA LEU A 154 -9.66 -10.19 5.20
C LEU A 154 -9.96 -11.37 4.28
N GLU A 155 -10.88 -12.23 4.69
CA GLU A 155 -11.35 -13.35 3.88
C GLU A 155 -12.04 -12.89 2.58
N LYS A 156 -12.88 -11.87 2.65
CA LYS A 156 -13.54 -11.25 1.47
C LYS A 156 -12.51 -10.69 0.48
N ARG A 157 -11.42 -10.08 0.95
CA ARG A 157 -10.35 -9.52 0.12
C ARG A 157 -9.43 -10.59 -0.45
N ARG A 158 -9.09 -11.60 0.35
CA ARG A 158 -8.36 -12.79 -0.11
C ARG A 158 -9.10 -13.48 -1.26
N ASN A 159 -10.42 -13.54 -1.17
CA ASN A 159 -11.25 -14.16 -2.20
C ASN A 159 -11.43 -13.29 -3.45
N LEU A 160 -11.48 -11.97 -3.31
CA LEU A 160 -11.43 -11.05 -4.44
C LEU A 160 -10.10 -11.21 -5.21
N ARG A 161 -8.99 -11.34 -4.48
CA ARG A 161 -7.66 -11.60 -5.07
C ARG A 161 -7.60 -12.91 -5.85
N LEU A 162 -8.25 -13.95 -5.32
CA LEU A 162 -8.30 -15.27 -5.95
C LEU A 162 -9.35 -15.38 -7.07
N GLY A 163 -10.05 -14.27 -7.39
CA GLY A 163 -11.14 -14.28 -8.37
C GLY A 163 -12.34 -15.13 -7.91
N LEU A 164 -12.37 -15.50 -6.64
CA LEU A 164 -13.44 -16.32 -6.08
C LEU A 164 -14.66 -15.45 -5.80
N THR A 165 -15.62 -15.48 -6.69
CA THR A 165 -16.95 -14.88 -6.48
C THR A 165 -17.73 -15.74 -5.47
N ARG A 166 -18.78 -15.15 -4.85
CA ARG A 166 -19.71 -15.89 -3.97
C ARG A 166 -20.20 -17.18 -4.61
N ARG A 167 -20.45 -17.14 -5.92
CA ARG A 167 -20.93 -18.27 -6.73
C ARG A 167 -19.92 -19.42 -6.83
N THR A 168 -18.64 -19.12 -7.02
CA THR A 168 -17.57 -20.14 -7.08
C THR A 168 -17.30 -20.78 -5.72
N ARG A 169 -17.55 -20.08 -4.62
CA ARG A 169 -17.45 -20.62 -3.26
C ARG A 169 -18.59 -21.60 -2.94
N GLU A 170 -19.79 -21.25 -3.31
CA GLU A 170 -20.95 -22.13 -3.11
C GLU A 170 -20.77 -23.42 -3.90
N GLN A 171 -20.26 -23.32 -5.13
CA GLN A 171 -19.93 -24.48 -5.95
C GLN A 171 -18.79 -25.33 -5.38
N ALA A 172 -17.75 -24.73 -4.80
CA ALA A 172 -16.66 -25.44 -4.14
C ALA A 172 -17.13 -26.15 -2.86
N ARG A 173 -17.97 -25.51 -2.05
CA ARG A 173 -18.58 -26.12 -0.85
C ARG A 173 -19.53 -27.26 -1.20
N GLN A 174 -20.28 -27.11 -2.29
CA GLN A 174 -21.17 -28.15 -2.75
C GLN A 174 -20.40 -29.40 -3.24
N LYS A 175 -19.34 -29.19 -4.01
CA LYS A 175 -18.45 -30.29 -4.42
C LYS A 175 -17.76 -30.98 -3.24
N GLU A 176 -17.37 -30.25 -2.23
CA GLU A 176 -16.76 -30.81 -1.03
C GLU A 176 -17.75 -31.64 -0.21
N LYS A 177 -19.03 -31.22 -0.13
CA LYS A 177 -20.10 -32.02 0.47
C LYS A 177 -20.38 -33.32 -0.29
N GLU A 178 -20.50 -33.23 -1.61
CA GLU A 178 -20.71 -34.39 -2.48
C GLU A 178 -19.56 -35.42 -2.40
N LEU A 179 -18.31 -34.95 -2.22
CA LEU A 179 -17.15 -35.81 -2.03
C LEU A 179 -17.14 -36.49 -0.63
N LYS A 180 -17.69 -35.84 0.39
CA LYS A 180 -17.82 -36.43 1.74
C LYS A 180 -18.95 -37.46 1.85
N GLU A 181 -20.03 -37.26 1.05
CA GLU A 181 -21.16 -38.20 1.00
C GLU A 181 -20.90 -39.45 0.15
N ARG A 182 -19.83 -39.45 -0.66
CA ARG A 182 -19.40 -40.59 -1.48
C ARG A 182 -18.37 -41.53 -0.79
N LYS A 183 -17.96 -41.20 0.44
CA LYS A 183 -17.11 -42.02 1.28
C LYS A 183 -17.89 -42.69 2.39
#